data_9f9387483a03d92126d20c132554450c
#
_entry.id   9f9387483a03d92126d20c132554450c
#
_cell.length_a   1.000
_cell.length_b   1.000
_cell.length_c   1.000
_cell.angle_alpha   90.00
_cell.angle_beta   90.00
_cell.angle_gamma   90.00
#
_symmetry.space_group_name_H-M   'P 1'
#
loop_
_entity.id
_entity.type
_entity.pdbx_description
1 polymer ?
#
loop_
_entity_poly.entity_id
_entity_poly.type
_entity_poly.pdbx_seq_one_letter_code
_entity_poly.pdbx_strand_id
1 'polypeptide(L)'
;MTNSKQRVNVINALIIACGIVYVASWLAPSLVEQFLFYPGLGFTQPWRFLTAAFLHGGIVHLASNMAFLYILGELARRVISNYQILLTYLLSAWGGSLGTLVWALITGQQQAVVGASGAVLGLCAGVFVYTRNLHGSSSALGGLLIINLLIGFVIPNVSWQGHLGGALVGALIGWALRLVGVISGRRGRKKLGTGLPDVVDRQRATATVKRTQIIGNILVTLLSVTLLLVITVACYI
;
A
#
# COMPACT_ATOMS: atom_id res chain seq x y z
N MET A 1 12.99 26.84 -20.95
CA MET A 1 12.49 26.78 -19.56
C MET A 1 11.27 25.87 -19.55
N THR A 2 11.46 24.58 -19.24
CA THR A 2 10.37 23.62 -19.20
C THR A 2 9.68 23.74 -17.84
N ASN A 3 8.45 24.21 -17.88
CA ASN A 3 7.55 24.30 -16.73
C ASN A 3 7.24 22.87 -16.23
N SER A 4 8.10 22.32 -15.38
CA SER A 4 7.82 21.08 -14.66
C SER A 4 6.74 21.40 -13.64
N LYS A 5 5.46 21.20 -14.02
CA LYS A 5 4.39 21.11 -13.02
C LYS A 5 4.89 20.14 -11.94
N GLN A 6 5.22 20.65 -10.78
CA GLN A 6 5.58 19.83 -9.62
C GLN A 6 4.41 18.88 -9.38
N ARG A 7 4.55 17.65 -9.84
CA ARG A 7 3.54 16.61 -9.56
C ARG A 7 3.54 16.42 -8.05
N VAL A 8 2.40 16.60 -7.42
CA VAL A 8 2.21 16.37 -6.00
C VAL A 8 2.87 15.03 -5.63
N ASN A 9 3.83 15.08 -4.72
CA ASN A 9 4.49 13.90 -4.22
C ASN A 9 3.51 13.20 -3.26
N VAL A 10 2.95 12.07 -3.67
CA VAL A 10 1.98 11.31 -2.87
C VAL A 10 2.54 10.93 -1.49
N ILE A 11 3.85 10.68 -1.40
CA ILE A 11 4.50 10.35 -0.12
C ILE A 11 4.42 11.55 0.83
N ASN A 12 4.78 12.73 0.36
CA ASN A 12 4.68 13.95 1.17
C ASN A 12 3.23 14.25 1.56
N ALA A 13 2.27 14.01 0.65
CA ALA A 13 0.86 14.18 0.96
C ALA A 13 0.39 13.23 2.08
N LEU A 14 0.80 11.96 2.05
CA LEU A 14 0.49 10.98 3.09
C LEU A 14 1.14 11.35 4.43
N ILE A 15 2.42 11.76 4.41
CA ILE A 15 3.14 12.21 5.62
C ILE A 15 2.45 13.43 6.24
N ILE A 16 2.10 14.43 5.42
CA ILE A 16 1.40 15.62 5.89
C ILE A 16 0.03 15.26 6.46
N ALA A 17 -0.73 14.37 5.79
CA ALA A 17 -2.03 13.91 6.27
C ALA A 17 -1.91 13.23 7.64
N CYS A 18 -0.95 12.33 7.84
CA CYS A 18 -0.70 11.71 9.14
C CYS A 18 -0.31 12.75 10.21
N GLY A 19 0.53 13.73 9.85
CA GLY A 19 0.91 14.81 10.76
C GLY A 19 -0.28 15.69 11.18
N ILE A 20 -1.13 16.07 10.22
CA ILE A 20 -2.35 16.85 10.49
C ILE A 20 -3.30 16.06 11.40
N VAL A 21 -3.54 14.76 11.09
CA VAL A 21 -4.41 13.90 11.89
C VAL A 21 -3.86 13.72 13.30
N TYR A 22 -2.53 13.59 13.45
CA TYR A 22 -1.89 13.47 14.76
C TYR A 22 -2.12 14.73 15.62
N VAL A 23 -1.91 15.93 15.06
CA VAL A 23 -2.17 17.20 15.75
C VAL A 23 -3.65 17.33 16.08
N ALA A 24 -4.55 17.02 15.15
CA ALA A 24 -5.99 17.05 15.37
C ALA A 24 -6.41 16.08 16.50
N SER A 25 -5.83 14.87 16.54
CA SER A 25 -6.08 13.87 17.59
C SER A 25 -5.58 14.33 18.97
N TRP A 26 -4.53 15.12 19.02
CA TRP A 26 -4.02 15.70 20.25
C TRP A 26 -4.94 16.82 20.77
N LEU A 27 -5.49 17.64 19.86
CA LEU A 27 -6.45 18.72 20.20
C LEU A 27 -7.84 18.19 20.53
N ALA A 28 -8.25 17.09 19.92
CA ALA A 28 -9.56 16.46 20.11
C ALA A 28 -9.39 14.93 20.25
N PRO A 29 -9.09 14.41 21.46
CA PRO A 29 -8.82 12.99 21.70
C PRO A 29 -9.96 12.05 21.26
N SER A 30 -11.22 12.51 21.25
CA SER A 30 -12.37 11.74 20.76
C SER A 30 -12.26 11.33 19.28
N LEU A 31 -11.43 12.01 18.48
CA LEU A 31 -11.14 11.60 17.11
C LEU A 31 -10.47 10.24 17.07
N VAL A 32 -9.59 9.92 18.02
CA VAL A 32 -8.94 8.60 18.07
C VAL A 32 -9.99 7.51 18.24
N GLU A 33 -10.94 7.68 19.18
CA GLU A 33 -12.00 6.70 19.45
C GLU A 33 -12.94 6.51 18.25
N GLN A 34 -13.20 7.56 17.48
CA GLN A 34 -14.09 7.53 16.32
C GLN A 34 -13.45 6.89 15.08
N PHE A 35 -12.10 6.93 14.96
CA PHE A 35 -11.41 6.57 13.72
C PHE A 35 -10.39 5.43 13.87
N LEU A 36 -10.03 5.00 15.10
CA LEU A 36 -9.22 3.79 15.31
C LEU A 36 -9.95 2.56 14.77
N PHE A 37 -9.20 1.54 14.37
CA PHE A 37 -9.82 0.26 14.03
C PHE A 37 -10.04 -0.58 15.29
N TYR A 38 -11.28 -1.05 15.45
CA TYR A 38 -11.69 -2.00 16.47
C TYR A 38 -12.51 -3.11 15.80
N PRO A 39 -12.12 -4.39 15.91
CA PRO A 39 -12.77 -5.48 15.18
C PRO A 39 -14.28 -5.53 15.34
N GLY A 40 -14.80 -5.37 16.58
CA GLY A 40 -16.24 -5.41 16.86
C GLY A 40 -17.07 -4.27 16.23
N LEU A 41 -16.43 -3.20 15.75
CA LEU A 41 -17.10 -2.05 15.11
C LEU A 41 -16.92 -2.00 13.59
N GLY A 42 -16.07 -2.86 13.02
CA GLY A 42 -15.69 -2.74 11.61
C GLY A 42 -16.86 -2.87 10.64
N PHE A 43 -17.86 -3.71 10.92
CA PHE A 43 -19.02 -3.86 10.04
C PHE A 43 -19.94 -2.64 10.04
N THR A 44 -20.21 -2.09 11.22
CA THR A 44 -21.09 -0.91 11.38
C THR A 44 -20.38 0.40 11.05
N GLN A 45 -19.05 0.41 11.12
CA GLN A 45 -18.20 1.58 10.93
C GLN A 45 -17.03 1.26 9.97
N PRO A 46 -17.31 0.96 8.68
CA PRO A 46 -16.32 0.41 7.75
C PRO A 46 -15.19 1.39 7.39
N TRP A 47 -15.37 2.69 7.59
CA TRP A 47 -14.29 3.67 7.41
C TRP A 47 -13.08 3.38 8.29
N ARG A 48 -13.25 2.73 9.45
CA ARG A 48 -12.18 2.39 10.41
C ARG A 48 -11.09 1.51 9.79
N PHE A 49 -11.44 0.69 8.79
CA PHE A 49 -10.43 -0.12 8.06
C PHE A 49 -9.35 0.74 7.39
N LEU A 50 -9.67 1.98 7.03
CA LEU A 50 -8.74 2.90 6.37
C LEU A 50 -8.25 4.01 7.29
N THR A 51 -9.14 4.58 8.10
CA THR A 51 -8.82 5.76 8.91
C THR A 51 -7.79 5.49 10.00
N ALA A 52 -7.76 4.28 10.54
CA ALA A 52 -6.79 3.85 11.53
C ALA A 52 -5.33 4.03 11.06
N ALA A 53 -5.07 3.93 9.76
CA ALA A 53 -3.74 4.08 9.18
C ALA A 53 -3.21 5.53 9.22
N PHE A 54 -4.03 6.51 9.56
CA PHE A 54 -3.64 7.92 9.70
C PHE A 54 -3.48 8.34 11.16
N LEU A 55 -3.97 7.55 12.11
CA LEU A 55 -3.85 7.78 13.54
C LEU A 55 -2.53 7.21 14.09
N HIS A 56 -1.98 7.85 15.12
CA HIS A 56 -0.75 7.39 15.77
C HIS A 56 -0.82 7.55 17.29
N GLY A 57 -0.40 6.51 18.02
CA GLY A 57 -0.48 6.44 19.47
C GLY A 57 0.60 7.25 20.22
N GLY A 58 1.46 8.02 19.51
CA GLY A 58 2.47 8.88 20.10
C GLY A 58 3.47 9.39 19.07
N ILE A 59 4.28 10.39 19.48
CA ILE A 59 5.20 11.07 18.54
C ILE A 59 6.28 10.14 17.99
N VAL A 60 6.80 9.21 18.79
CA VAL A 60 7.81 8.23 18.34
C VAL A 60 7.19 7.27 17.32
N HIS A 61 5.94 6.83 17.55
CA HIS A 61 5.20 5.99 16.63
C HIS A 61 4.94 6.72 15.30
N LEU A 62 4.52 8.00 15.33
CA LEU A 62 4.38 8.82 14.13
C LEU A 62 5.71 8.96 13.40
N ALA A 63 6.76 9.42 14.11
CA ALA A 63 8.06 9.72 13.50
C ALA A 63 8.68 8.48 12.82
N SER A 64 8.62 7.32 13.47
CA SER A 64 9.14 6.07 12.90
C SER A 64 8.36 5.67 11.65
N ASN A 65 7.02 5.71 11.67
CA ASN A 65 6.21 5.41 10.49
C ASN A 65 6.48 6.38 9.34
N MET A 66 6.60 7.69 9.61
CA MET A 66 6.86 8.69 8.57
C MET A 66 8.26 8.56 7.99
N ALA A 67 9.27 8.25 8.80
CA ALA A 67 10.61 7.96 8.33
C ALA A 67 10.63 6.73 7.39
N PHE A 68 9.99 5.63 7.78
CA PHE A 68 9.85 4.45 6.93
C PHE A 68 9.06 4.74 5.65
N LEU A 69 7.93 5.44 5.76
CA LEU A 69 7.12 5.84 4.60
C LEU A 69 7.93 6.70 3.62
N TYR A 70 8.74 7.63 4.13
CA TYR A 70 9.60 8.47 3.29
C TYR A 70 10.65 7.63 2.56
N ILE A 71 11.43 6.82 3.29
CA ILE A 71 12.51 6.00 2.71
C ILE A 71 11.95 5.01 1.67
N LEU A 72 10.93 4.23 2.04
CA LEU A 72 10.32 3.23 1.15
C LEU A 72 9.57 3.88 0.00
N GLY A 73 8.93 5.02 0.25
CA GLY A 73 8.21 5.78 -0.75
C GLY A 73 9.14 6.33 -1.83
N GLU A 74 10.30 6.87 -1.46
CA GLU A 74 11.30 7.33 -2.43
C GLU A 74 11.89 6.18 -3.25
N LEU A 75 12.04 4.99 -2.67
CA LEU A 75 12.41 3.78 -3.42
C LEU A 75 11.28 3.36 -4.38
N ALA A 76 10.04 3.35 -3.89
CA ALA A 76 8.86 2.99 -4.69
C ALA A 76 8.67 3.91 -5.92
N ARG A 77 8.86 5.22 -5.76
CA ARG A 77 8.73 6.21 -6.84
C ARG A 77 9.67 5.98 -8.03
N ARG A 78 10.76 5.25 -7.82
CA ARG A 78 11.70 4.91 -8.91
C ARG A 78 11.15 3.81 -9.82
N VAL A 79 10.18 3.03 -9.36
CA VAL A 79 9.73 1.81 -10.06
C VAL A 79 8.23 1.77 -10.34
N ILE A 80 7.41 2.46 -9.53
CA ILE A 80 5.96 2.52 -9.69
C ILE A 80 5.46 3.97 -9.63
N SER A 81 4.27 4.22 -10.19
CA SER A 81 3.66 5.55 -10.26
C SER A 81 3.07 5.99 -8.91
N ASN A 82 2.85 7.31 -8.73
CA ASN A 82 2.16 7.86 -7.55
C ASN A 82 0.80 7.21 -7.31
N TYR A 83 0.03 6.91 -8.38
CA TYR A 83 -1.24 6.21 -8.28
C TYR A 83 -1.06 4.81 -7.68
N GLN A 84 -0.08 4.05 -8.17
CA GLN A 84 0.20 2.69 -7.66
C GLN A 84 0.70 2.70 -6.22
N ILE A 85 1.49 3.71 -5.83
CA ILE A 85 1.90 3.91 -4.43
C ILE A 85 0.69 4.15 -3.54
N LEU A 86 -0.18 5.10 -3.91
CA LEU A 86 -1.38 5.41 -3.14
C LEU A 86 -2.32 4.20 -3.02
N LEU A 87 -2.55 3.52 -4.15
CA LEU A 87 -3.35 2.30 -4.19
C LEU A 87 -2.80 1.23 -3.23
N THR A 88 -1.50 0.94 -3.34
CA THR A 88 -0.85 -0.06 -2.48
C THR A 88 -0.94 0.34 -1.02
N TYR A 89 -0.68 1.61 -0.68
CA TYR A 89 -0.77 2.12 0.68
C TYR A 89 -2.19 1.94 1.26
N LEU A 90 -3.23 2.41 0.58
CA LEU A 90 -4.60 2.37 1.08
C LEU A 90 -5.14 0.93 1.20
N LEU A 91 -4.90 0.09 0.19
CA LEU A 91 -5.37 -1.30 0.25
C LEU A 91 -4.59 -2.13 1.28
N SER A 92 -3.31 -1.83 1.48
CA SER A 92 -2.52 -2.46 2.56
C SER A 92 -2.94 -1.97 3.95
N ALA A 93 -3.37 -0.71 4.10
CA ALA A 93 -4.01 -0.22 5.32
C ALA A 93 -5.26 -1.06 5.66
N TRP A 94 -6.14 -1.24 4.66
CA TRP A 94 -7.30 -2.11 4.82
C TRP A 94 -6.89 -3.55 5.17
N GLY A 95 -5.91 -4.11 4.44
CA GLY A 95 -5.36 -5.45 4.71
C GLY A 95 -4.81 -5.60 6.13
N GLY A 96 -4.19 -4.56 6.69
CA GLY A 96 -3.73 -4.54 8.07
C GLY A 96 -4.87 -4.63 9.07
N SER A 97 -5.91 -3.81 8.91
CA SER A 97 -7.12 -3.88 9.73
C SER A 97 -7.82 -5.23 9.59
N LEU A 98 -7.88 -5.78 8.36
CA LEU A 98 -8.45 -7.10 8.11
C LEU A 98 -7.65 -8.22 8.80
N GLY A 99 -6.32 -8.15 8.80
CA GLY A 99 -5.47 -9.11 9.53
C GLY A 99 -5.76 -9.10 11.04
N THR A 100 -5.97 -7.92 11.61
CA THR A 100 -6.39 -7.77 13.02
C THR A 100 -7.79 -8.34 13.26
N LEU A 101 -8.74 -8.12 12.34
CA LEU A 101 -10.09 -8.71 12.41
C LEU A 101 -10.04 -10.24 12.39
N VAL A 102 -9.35 -10.81 11.42
CA VAL A 102 -9.21 -12.28 11.30
C VAL A 102 -8.61 -12.88 12.58
N TRP A 103 -7.59 -12.24 13.14
CA TRP A 103 -7.01 -12.67 14.41
C TRP A 103 -8.01 -12.60 15.56
N ALA A 104 -8.81 -11.53 15.65
CA ALA A 104 -9.84 -11.39 16.66
C ALA A 104 -10.91 -12.49 16.56
N LEU A 105 -11.29 -12.89 15.34
CA LEU A 105 -12.25 -13.98 15.11
C LEU A 105 -11.70 -15.36 15.53
N ILE A 106 -10.40 -15.59 15.30
CA ILE A 106 -9.76 -16.87 15.64
C ILE A 106 -9.54 -16.99 17.14
N THR A 107 -9.15 -15.89 17.82
CA THR A 107 -8.71 -15.94 19.22
C THR A 107 -9.70 -15.38 20.23
N GLY A 108 -10.72 -14.65 19.77
CA GLY A 108 -11.62 -13.87 20.61
C GLY A 108 -10.99 -12.57 21.16
N GLN A 109 -9.71 -12.30 20.87
CA GLN A 109 -9.00 -11.13 21.38
C GLN A 109 -9.33 -9.88 20.57
N GLN A 110 -10.03 -8.94 21.18
CA GLN A 110 -10.40 -7.66 20.58
C GLN A 110 -9.31 -6.62 20.88
N GLN A 111 -8.51 -6.27 19.89
CA GLN A 111 -7.45 -5.27 20.01
C GLN A 111 -7.74 -4.06 19.14
N ALA A 112 -7.75 -2.87 19.76
CA ALA A 112 -7.79 -1.61 19.02
C ALA A 112 -6.44 -1.34 18.35
N VAL A 113 -6.46 -0.89 17.09
CA VAL A 113 -5.24 -0.60 16.33
C VAL A 113 -5.29 0.78 15.69
N VAL A 114 -4.11 1.41 15.69
CA VAL A 114 -3.80 2.67 15.01
C VAL A 114 -2.41 2.57 14.39
N GLY A 115 -2.16 3.28 13.32
CA GLY A 115 -0.83 3.45 12.74
C GLY A 115 -0.72 3.09 11.26
N ALA A 116 0.17 3.80 10.58
CA ALA A 116 0.46 3.60 9.17
C ALA A 116 1.25 2.31 8.89
N SER A 117 1.73 1.61 9.91
CA SER A 117 2.73 0.53 9.78
C SER A 117 2.29 -0.63 8.88
N GLY A 118 1.02 -1.07 8.95
CA GLY A 118 0.48 -2.08 8.03
C GLY A 118 0.51 -1.62 6.56
N ALA A 119 0.15 -0.36 6.31
CA ALA A 119 0.21 0.24 4.97
C ALA A 119 1.66 0.38 4.46
N VAL A 120 2.57 0.81 5.32
CA VAL A 120 4.00 0.99 5.00
C VAL A 120 4.67 -0.35 4.72
N LEU A 121 4.40 -1.38 5.54
CA LEU A 121 4.89 -2.73 5.30
C LEU A 121 4.30 -3.35 4.03
N GLY A 122 3.03 -3.07 3.76
CA GLY A 122 2.42 -3.47 2.50
C GLY A 122 3.06 -2.79 1.29
N LEU A 123 3.39 -1.51 1.38
CA LEU A 123 4.16 -0.82 0.34
C LEU A 123 5.55 -1.46 0.17
N CYS A 124 6.24 -1.79 1.26
CA CYS A 124 7.53 -2.48 1.23
C CYS A 124 7.42 -3.84 0.52
N ALA A 125 6.45 -4.68 0.93
CA ALA A 125 6.21 -5.99 0.35
C ALA A 125 5.81 -5.91 -1.13
N GLY A 126 4.96 -4.94 -1.48
CA GLY A 126 4.54 -4.68 -2.86
C GLY A 126 5.71 -4.30 -3.77
N VAL A 127 6.55 -3.37 -3.33
CA VAL A 127 7.76 -2.97 -4.07
C VAL A 127 8.76 -4.12 -4.16
N PHE A 128 8.96 -4.87 -3.07
CA PHE A 128 9.82 -6.07 -3.06
C PHE A 128 9.39 -7.08 -4.12
N VAL A 129 8.10 -7.45 -4.14
CA VAL A 129 7.56 -8.40 -5.12
C VAL A 129 7.59 -7.85 -6.54
N TYR A 130 7.29 -6.57 -6.72
CA TYR A 130 7.34 -5.90 -8.02
C TYR A 130 8.74 -5.92 -8.62
N THR A 131 9.77 -5.66 -7.79
CA THR A 131 11.17 -5.55 -8.23
C THR A 131 11.96 -6.87 -8.16
N ARG A 132 11.37 -7.92 -7.65
CA ARG A 132 11.96 -9.25 -7.47
C ARG A 132 12.56 -9.82 -8.74
N ASN A 133 13.67 -9.84 -9.13
CA ASN A 133 14.39 -10.18 -10.35
C ASN A 133 14.95 -8.95 -11.12
N LEU A 134 14.81 -7.74 -10.54
CA LEU A 134 15.59 -6.61 -11.00
C LEU A 134 16.85 -6.57 -10.14
N HIS A 135 18.02 -6.63 -10.78
CA HIS A 135 19.32 -6.77 -10.11
C HIS A 135 19.52 -5.67 -9.05
N GLY A 136 19.84 -6.04 -7.82
CA GLY A 136 20.48 -5.20 -6.80
C GLY A 136 19.65 -4.63 -5.66
N SER A 137 18.30 -4.57 -5.73
CA SER A 137 17.51 -3.90 -4.67
C SER A 137 16.62 -4.82 -3.82
N SER A 138 16.50 -6.09 -4.16
CA SER A 138 15.53 -6.98 -3.51
C SER A 138 15.94 -7.50 -2.13
N SER A 139 17.24 -7.71 -1.88
CA SER A 139 17.70 -8.26 -0.59
C SER A 139 17.51 -7.29 0.58
N ALA A 140 17.82 -6.01 0.39
CA ALA A 140 17.64 -4.99 1.42
C ALA A 140 16.15 -4.79 1.78
N LEU A 141 15.25 -4.75 0.78
CA LEU A 141 13.80 -4.66 1.01
C LEU A 141 13.27 -5.91 1.72
N GLY A 142 13.75 -7.10 1.33
CA GLY A 142 13.39 -8.36 1.99
C GLY A 142 13.84 -8.38 3.46
N GLY A 143 15.07 -7.93 3.74
CA GLY A 143 15.59 -7.81 5.10
C GLY A 143 14.78 -6.83 5.94
N LEU A 144 14.48 -5.63 5.40
CA LEU A 144 13.63 -4.64 6.07
C LEU A 144 12.23 -5.18 6.37
N LEU A 145 11.63 -5.91 5.43
CA LEU A 145 10.32 -6.52 5.61
C LEU A 145 10.34 -7.54 6.75
N ILE A 146 11.31 -8.45 6.76
CA ILE A 146 11.46 -9.48 7.79
C ILE A 146 11.68 -8.84 9.16
N ILE A 147 12.61 -7.88 9.28
CA ILE A 147 12.89 -7.22 10.55
C ILE A 147 11.63 -6.53 11.09
N ASN A 148 10.90 -5.80 10.25
CA ASN A 148 9.69 -5.10 10.70
C ASN A 148 8.53 -6.05 11.05
N LEU A 149 8.41 -7.20 10.38
CA LEU A 149 7.46 -8.24 10.79
C LEU A 149 7.85 -8.83 12.16
N LEU A 150 9.14 -9.10 12.39
CA LEU A 150 9.63 -9.63 13.67
C LEU A 150 9.45 -8.64 14.82
N ILE A 151 9.65 -7.34 14.58
CA ILE A 151 9.41 -6.27 15.57
C ILE A 151 7.99 -6.36 16.15
N GLY A 152 7.00 -6.69 15.34
CA GLY A 152 5.61 -6.86 15.78
C GLY A 152 5.41 -7.96 16.84
N PHE A 153 6.31 -8.94 16.91
CA PHE A 153 6.25 -9.99 17.94
C PHE A 153 7.03 -9.62 19.22
N VAL A 154 7.99 -8.72 19.13
CA VAL A 154 8.92 -8.39 20.21
C VAL A 154 8.49 -7.15 20.98
N ILE A 155 7.95 -6.15 20.29
CA ILE A 155 7.56 -4.87 20.90
C ILE A 155 6.11 -4.94 21.34
N PRO A 156 5.81 -4.75 22.64
CA PRO A 156 4.43 -4.70 23.14
C PRO A 156 3.61 -3.61 22.43
N ASN A 157 2.33 -3.87 22.24
CA ASN A 157 1.36 -2.98 21.60
C ASN A 157 1.62 -2.73 20.10
N VAL A 158 2.51 -3.47 19.46
CA VAL A 158 2.64 -3.49 18.00
C VAL A 158 1.79 -4.65 17.45
N SER A 159 0.84 -4.34 16.57
CA SER A 159 -0.03 -5.34 15.95
C SER A 159 0.72 -6.10 14.86
N TRP A 160 1.35 -7.23 15.18
CA TRP A 160 1.98 -8.09 14.18
C TRP A 160 0.97 -8.62 13.15
N GLN A 161 -0.28 -8.84 13.56
CA GLN A 161 -1.39 -9.26 12.69
C GLN A 161 -1.69 -8.20 11.63
N GLY A 162 -1.71 -6.93 12.06
CA GLY A 162 -1.87 -5.80 11.15
C GLY A 162 -0.68 -5.64 10.21
N HIS A 163 0.53 -5.89 10.68
CA HIS A 163 1.74 -5.90 9.86
C HIS A 163 1.68 -7.00 8.78
N LEU A 164 1.34 -8.23 9.19
CA LEU A 164 1.24 -9.37 8.29
C LEU A 164 0.12 -9.18 7.26
N GLY A 165 -1.07 -8.76 7.68
CA GLY A 165 -2.21 -8.52 6.80
C GLY A 165 -1.89 -7.44 5.74
N GLY A 166 -1.29 -6.33 6.17
CA GLY A 166 -0.84 -5.27 5.26
C GLY A 166 0.22 -5.76 4.28
N ALA A 167 1.24 -6.50 4.75
CA ALA A 167 2.30 -7.05 3.92
C ALA A 167 1.77 -8.04 2.87
N LEU A 168 0.84 -8.93 3.23
CA LEU A 168 0.23 -9.89 2.31
C LEU A 168 -0.55 -9.18 1.20
N VAL A 169 -1.40 -8.21 1.55
CA VAL A 169 -2.16 -7.45 0.56
C VAL A 169 -1.22 -6.66 -0.35
N GLY A 170 -0.22 -5.99 0.21
CA GLY A 170 0.78 -5.26 -0.58
C GLY A 170 1.56 -6.15 -1.54
N ALA A 171 1.96 -7.35 -1.10
CA ALA A 171 2.64 -8.34 -1.95
C ALA A 171 1.77 -8.79 -3.12
N LEU A 172 0.48 -9.07 -2.88
CA LEU A 172 -0.49 -9.43 -3.93
C LEU A 172 -0.67 -8.31 -4.95
N ILE A 173 -0.78 -7.06 -4.49
CA ILE A 173 -0.87 -5.90 -5.38
C ILE A 173 0.41 -5.74 -6.19
N GLY A 174 1.58 -5.83 -5.56
CA GLY A 174 2.87 -5.74 -6.25
C GLY A 174 3.03 -6.81 -7.33
N TRP A 175 2.60 -8.05 -7.06
CA TRP A 175 2.55 -9.14 -8.02
C TRP A 175 1.61 -8.84 -9.19
N ALA A 176 0.38 -8.38 -8.91
CA ALA A 176 -0.60 -8.04 -9.93
C ALA A 176 -0.11 -6.86 -10.82
N LEU A 177 0.45 -5.81 -10.23
CA LEU A 177 1.02 -4.68 -10.97
C LEU A 177 2.20 -5.10 -11.85
N ARG A 178 3.02 -6.04 -11.37
CA ARG A 178 4.11 -6.61 -12.18
C ARG A 178 3.58 -7.37 -13.39
N LEU A 179 2.53 -8.19 -13.24
CA LEU A 179 1.87 -8.86 -14.37
C LEU A 179 1.39 -7.85 -15.42
N VAL A 180 0.75 -6.77 -14.98
CA VAL A 180 0.32 -5.66 -15.86
C VAL A 180 1.52 -5.08 -16.61
N GLY A 181 2.64 -4.84 -15.93
CA GLY A 181 3.89 -4.34 -16.55
C GLY A 181 4.42 -5.28 -17.63
N VAL A 182 4.49 -6.58 -17.34
CA VAL A 182 4.96 -7.61 -18.30
C VAL A 182 4.04 -7.69 -19.53
N ILE A 183 2.72 -7.73 -19.31
CA ILE A 183 1.74 -7.80 -20.40
C ILE A 183 1.82 -6.55 -21.29
N SER A 184 1.93 -5.37 -20.66
CA SER A 184 2.04 -4.09 -21.38
C SER A 184 3.29 -4.05 -22.25
N GLY A 185 4.43 -4.49 -21.72
CA GLY A 185 5.70 -4.54 -22.45
C GLY A 185 5.65 -5.55 -23.61
N ARG A 186 5.03 -6.72 -23.44
CA ARG A 186 4.84 -7.71 -24.52
C ARG A 186 3.97 -7.16 -25.64
N ARG A 187 2.86 -6.49 -25.31
CA ARG A 187 1.97 -5.87 -26.29
C ARG A 187 2.65 -4.74 -27.07
N GLY A 188 3.46 -3.93 -26.39
CA GLY A 188 4.25 -2.87 -27.06
C GLY A 188 5.26 -3.44 -28.05
N ARG A 189 6.02 -4.49 -27.65
CA ARG A 189 6.97 -5.16 -28.54
C ARG A 189 6.31 -5.78 -29.77
N LYS A 190 5.16 -6.41 -29.61
CA LYS A 190 4.40 -6.98 -30.73
C LYS A 190 4.00 -5.91 -31.78
N LYS A 191 3.81 -4.66 -31.35
CA LYS A 191 3.49 -3.53 -32.25
C LYS A 191 4.69 -2.98 -32.99
N LEU A 192 5.91 -3.19 -32.48
CA LEU A 192 7.15 -2.74 -33.13
C LEU A 192 7.58 -3.64 -34.31
N GLY A 193 7.07 -4.89 -34.40
CA GLY A 193 7.45 -5.83 -35.44
C GLY A 193 8.91 -6.31 -35.33
N THR A 194 9.46 -6.90 -36.40
CA THR A 194 10.82 -7.44 -36.48
C THR A 194 11.80 -6.56 -37.26
N GLY A 195 11.33 -5.49 -37.92
CA GLY A 195 12.13 -4.53 -38.67
C GLY A 195 12.56 -3.32 -37.85
N LEU A 196 13.30 -2.39 -38.47
CA LEU A 196 13.60 -1.09 -37.88
C LEU A 196 12.31 -0.26 -37.81
N PRO A 197 11.78 0.00 -36.58
CA PRO A 197 10.51 0.69 -36.43
C PRO A 197 10.66 2.18 -36.77
N ASP A 198 9.72 2.72 -37.56
CA ASP A 198 9.64 4.13 -37.82
C ASP A 198 9.07 4.92 -36.60
N VAL A 199 8.97 6.25 -36.74
CA VAL A 199 8.46 7.11 -35.65
C VAL A 199 7.00 6.80 -35.33
N VAL A 200 6.19 6.46 -36.33
CA VAL A 200 4.76 6.13 -36.15
C VAL A 200 4.59 4.82 -35.41
N ASP A 201 5.39 3.79 -35.72
CA ASP A 201 5.38 2.50 -35.04
C ASP A 201 5.77 2.64 -33.56
N ARG A 202 6.80 3.45 -33.27
CA ARG A 202 7.21 3.76 -31.87
C ARG A 202 6.12 4.48 -31.11
N GLN A 203 5.44 5.45 -31.73
CA GLN A 203 4.32 6.17 -31.12
C GLN A 203 3.14 5.23 -30.83
N ARG A 204 2.76 4.36 -31.78
CA ARG A 204 1.69 3.35 -31.63
C ARG A 204 2.03 2.35 -30.53
N ALA A 205 3.26 1.87 -30.47
CA ALA A 205 3.72 0.95 -29.43
C ALA A 205 3.65 1.62 -28.05
N THR A 206 4.11 2.85 -27.91
CA THR A 206 4.06 3.63 -26.67
C THR A 206 2.61 3.85 -26.21
N ALA A 207 1.72 4.25 -27.11
CA ALA A 207 0.30 4.42 -26.82
C ALA A 207 -0.35 3.11 -26.36
N THR A 208 0.00 1.99 -27.00
CA THR A 208 -0.49 0.66 -26.63
C THR A 208 -0.04 0.24 -25.22
N VAL A 209 1.23 0.47 -24.88
CA VAL A 209 1.77 0.22 -23.53
C VAL A 209 1.02 1.05 -22.50
N LYS A 210 0.91 2.36 -22.73
CA LYS A 210 0.22 3.29 -21.81
C LYS A 210 -1.24 2.90 -21.59
N ARG A 211 -1.99 2.60 -22.66
CA ARG A 211 -3.39 2.17 -22.57
C ARG A 211 -3.52 0.86 -21.79
N THR A 212 -2.67 -0.14 -22.07
CA THR A 212 -2.69 -1.42 -21.37
C THR A 212 -2.38 -1.27 -19.89
N GLN A 213 -1.43 -0.39 -19.53
CA GLN A 213 -1.11 -0.11 -18.13
C GLN A 213 -2.28 0.57 -17.40
N ILE A 214 -2.94 1.55 -18.03
CA ILE A 214 -4.11 2.22 -17.43
C ILE A 214 -5.22 1.21 -17.17
N ILE A 215 -5.61 0.42 -18.17
CA ILE A 215 -6.66 -0.59 -18.02
C ILE A 215 -6.26 -1.62 -16.96
N GLY A 216 -5.03 -2.10 -16.99
CA GLY A 216 -4.52 -3.07 -16.02
C GLY A 216 -4.53 -2.53 -14.58
N ASN A 217 -4.14 -1.28 -14.38
CA ASN A 217 -4.19 -0.65 -13.06
C ASN A 217 -5.64 -0.53 -12.54
N ILE A 218 -6.58 -0.16 -13.42
CA ILE A 218 -8.02 -0.10 -13.07
C ILE A 218 -8.51 -1.50 -12.66
N LEU A 219 -8.20 -2.54 -13.44
CA LEU A 219 -8.59 -3.91 -13.14
C LEU A 219 -7.99 -4.40 -11.81
N VAL A 220 -6.70 -4.15 -11.56
CA VAL A 220 -6.07 -4.50 -10.28
C VAL A 220 -6.79 -3.81 -9.13
N THR A 221 -7.13 -2.52 -9.28
CA THR A 221 -7.88 -1.78 -8.25
C THR A 221 -9.24 -2.41 -7.98
N LEU A 222 -10.04 -2.60 -9.02
CA LEU A 222 -11.39 -3.14 -8.88
C LEU A 222 -11.37 -4.54 -8.25
N LEU A 223 -10.50 -5.43 -8.74
CA LEU A 223 -10.38 -6.79 -8.20
C LEU A 223 -9.91 -6.79 -6.74
N SER A 224 -8.93 -5.94 -6.39
CA SER A 224 -8.42 -5.86 -5.02
C SER A 224 -9.47 -5.31 -4.06
N VAL A 225 -10.19 -4.25 -4.44
CA VAL A 225 -11.30 -3.69 -3.64
C VAL A 225 -12.41 -4.71 -3.46
N THR A 226 -12.85 -5.36 -4.54
CA THR A 226 -13.90 -6.39 -4.47
C THR A 226 -13.49 -7.55 -3.57
N LEU A 227 -12.25 -8.04 -3.70
CA LEU A 227 -11.74 -9.14 -2.87
C LEU A 227 -11.72 -8.74 -1.38
N LEU A 228 -11.20 -7.56 -1.06
CA LEU A 228 -11.16 -7.09 0.33
C LEU A 228 -12.56 -6.89 0.90
N LEU A 229 -13.51 -6.37 0.12
CA LEU A 229 -14.92 -6.24 0.53
C LEU A 229 -15.53 -7.61 0.79
N VAL A 230 -15.38 -8.58 -0.12
CA VAL A 230 -15.93 -9.93 0.04
C VAL A 230 -15.36 -10.59 1.29
N ILE A 231 -14.04 -10.55 1.50
CA ILE A 231 -13.42 -11.13 2.70
C ILE A 231 -13.91 -10.41 3.96
N THR A 232 -13.99 -9.07 3.93
CA THR A 232 -14.48 -8.29 5.07
C THR A 232 -15.91 -8.68 5.44
N VAL A 233 -16.81 -8.77 4.46
CA VAL A 233 -18.21 -9.19 4.69
C VAL A 233 -18.26 -10.63 5.21
N ALA A 234 -17.52 -11.55 4.61
CA ALA A 234 -17.46 -12.95 5.05
C ALA A 234 -16.96 -13.12 6.50
N CYS A 235 -16.14 -12.19 6.99
CA CYS A 235 -15.68 -12.21 8.39
C CYS A 235 -16.78 -11.81 9.41
N TYR A 236 -17.89 -11.23 8.96
CA TYR A 236 -18.98 -10.78 9.84
C TYR A 236 -20.28 -11.61 9.70
N ILE A 237 -20.31 -12.57 8.79
CA ILE A 237 -21.41 -13.54 8.62
C ILE A 237 -21.05 -14.85 9.32
#